data_a94722546a6b7bd0eb845c81028dc05c
#
_entry.id   a94722546a6b7bd0eb845c81028dc05c
#
_cell.length_a   1.000
_cell.length_b   1.000
_cell.length_c   1.000
_cell.angle_alpha   90.00
_cell.angle_beta   90.00
_cell.angle_gamma   90.00
#
_symmetry.space_group_name_H-M   'P 1'
#
loop_
_entity.id
_entity.type
_entity.pdbx_description
1 polymer ?
#
loop_
_entity_poly.entity_id
_entity_poly.type
_entity_poly.pdbx_seq_one_letter_code
_entity_poly.pdbx_strand_id
1 'polypeptide(L)'
;MTSGDLARRIARTIRQDVTSTAGYAIQPSAGMVKLDAMENPFVLPSALQRALGERLSRVALNRYPLGKGELAAALAQHFEVPSGCRVIVGNGSDELIDLLSVACNVLGATVLAPLPGFVLYEMSARLRGLKFVGVPLTPRFELEETAMLGAIESARPALTYIAYPNNPTGNLFDERIVQRIVDAVGAQDGLVVFDEAYQPFSARSWMQKMAAHPHVLVMRTLSKFGLAGVRIGYLAGAAELIEQIDKVSPPYNVSSLNAGAALFALEHAEVFAEQAAIVRRERERLLRELASIPGVTVFPSEANMILVRVPDSRRAFEGMKQRKILVKHIAGLHPLLAHCLRLTVGTPEENTQMLEALKASL
;
A
#
# COMPACT_ATOMS: atom_id res chain seq x y z
N MET A 1 -6.81 41.44 -11.37
CA MET A 1 -5.96 40.42 -12.03
C MET A 1 -6.84 39.73 -13.07
N THR A 2 -6.46 39.79 -14.34
CA THR A 2 -7.21 39.08 -15.41
C THR A 2 -6.92 37.57 -15.33
N SER A 3 -7.83 36.72 -15.85
CA SER A 3 -7.62 35.26 -15.95
C SER A 3 -6.29 34.92 -16.66
N GLY A 4 -5.87 35.74 -17.64
CA GLY A 4 -4.60 35.58 -18.34
C GLY A 4 -3.36 35.84 -17.46
N ASP A 5 -3.45 36.72 -16.46
CA ASP A 5 -2.35 36.98 -15.54
C ASP A 5 -2.10 35.81 -14.59
N LEU A 6 -3.16 35.14 -14.12
CA LEU A 6 -3.05 33.98 -13.26
C LEU A 6 -2.50 32.77 -14.03
N ALA A 7 -2.98 32.52 -15.24
CA ALA A 7 -2.49 31.44 -16.10
C ALA A 7 -0.98 31.56 -16.37
N ARG A 8 -0.52 32.78 -16.69
CA ARG A 8 0.92 33.06 -16.89
C ARG A 8 1.74 32.83 -15.61
N ARG A 9 1.22 33.20 -14.42
CA ARG A 9 1.89 32.93 -13.15
C ARG A 9 2.01 31.44 -12.87
N ILE A 10 0.93 30.68 -13.05
CA ILE A 10 0.91 29.22 -12.92
C ILE A 10 1.99 28.60 -13.82
N ALA A 11 1.99 28.95 -15.11
CA ALA A 11 2.95 28.40 -16.07
C ALA A 11 4.42 28.73 -15.72
N ARG A 12 4.67 29.85 -15.02
CA ARG A 12 6.02 30.26 -14.61
C ARG A 12 6.47 29.66 -13.29
N THR A 13 5.53 29.43 -12.35
CA THR A 13 5.88 29.08 -10.95
C THR A 13 5.60 27.64 -10.58
N ILE A 14 4.68 26.99 -11.28
CA ILE A 14 4.34 25.57 -11.03
C ILE A 14 4.98 24.70 -12.12
N ARG A 15 5.63 23.64 -11.70
CA ARG A 15 6.28 22.68 -12.62
C ARG A 15 5.28 22.11 -13.62
N GLN A 16 5.72 21.93 -14.86
CA GLN A 16 4.86 21.44 -15.94
C GLN A 16 4.33 20.01 -15.68
N ASP A 17 5.14 19.13 -15.11
CA ASP A 17 4.72 17.78 -14.73
C ASP A 17 3.63 17.79 -13.66
N VAL A 18 3.62 18.76 -12.74
CA VAL A 18 2.57 18.98 -11.75
C VAL A 18 1.28 19.48 -12.43
N THR A 19 1.39 20.50 -13.31
CA THR A 19 0.21 21.07 -13.97
C THR A 19 -0.44 20.10 -14.96
N SER A 20 0.31 19.13 -15.49
CA SER A 20 -0.20 18.10 -16.40
C SER A 20 -0.70 16.83 -15.68
N THR A 21 -0.46 16.71 -14.36
CA THR A 21 -0.91 15.56 -13.59
C THR A 21 -2.35 15.75 -13.11
N ALA A 22 -3.21 14.75 -13.37
CA ALA A 22 -4.56 14.73 -12.81
C ALA A 22 -4.49 14.46 -11.30
N GLY A 23 -5.25 15.22 -10.51
CA GLY A 23 -5.39 14.94 -9.08
C GLY A 23 -6.00 13.55 -8.83
N TYR A 24 -5.65 12.93 -7.71
CA TYR A 24 -6.20 11.63 -7.33
C TYR A 24 -7.72 11.74 -7.11
N ALA A 25 -8.51 11.04 -7.93
CA ALA A 25 -9.96 11.06 -7.85
C ALA A 25 -10.46 9.98 -6.88
N ILE A 26 -11.12 10.41 -5.81
CA ILE A 26 -11.85 9.53 -4.89
C ILE A 26 -13.28 9.36 -5.44
N GLN A 27 -13.73 8.12 -5.58
CA GLN A 27 -15.10 7.87 -6.02
C GLN A 27 -16.10 8.07 -4.88
N PRO A 28 -17.24 8.76 -5.12
CA PRO A 28 -18.31 8.83 -4.14
C PRO A 28 -18.84 7.44 -3.80
N SER A 29 -18.92 7.13 -2.51
CA SER A 29 -19.35 5.81 -2.01
C SER A 29 -20.56 5.87 -1.07
N ALA A 30 -21.16 7.04 -0.86
CA ALA A 30 -22.31 7.21 0.02
C ALA A 30 -23.47 6.29 -0.40
N GLY A 31 -23.97 5.47 0.55
CA GLY A 31 -25.04 4.50 0.32
C GLY A 31 -24.66 3.30 -0.54
N MET A 32 -23.37 3.00 -0.65
CA MET A 32 -22.84 1.81 -1.36
C MET A 32 -22.07 0.91 -0.39
N VAL A 33 -22.03 -0.38 -0.70
CA VAL A 33 -21.05 -1.31 -0.14
C VAL A 33 -19.69 -0.96 -0.75
N LYS A 34 -18.75 -0.47 0.09
CA LYS A 34 -17.47 0.12 -0.35
C LYS A 34 -16.37 -0.93 -0.38
N LEU A 35 -16.09 -1.48 -1.55
CA LEU A 35 -15.09 -2.54 -1.79
C LEU A 35 -14.03 -2.12 -2.82
N ASP A 36 -13.64 -0.84 -2.83
CA ASP A 36 -12.70 -0.27 -3.81
C ASP A 36 -11.30 0.05 -3.27
N ALA A 37 -11.15 0.21 -1.93
CA ALA A 37 -9.96 0.78 -1.31
C ALA A 37 -9.20 -0.16 -0.35
N MET A 38 -9.53 -1.45 -0.32
CA MET A 38 -8.91 -2.46 0.55
C MET A 38 -8.88 -2.03 2.04
N GLU A 39 -9.95 -1.41 2.49
CA GLU A 39 -10.15 -1.09 3.92
C GLU A 39 -10.56 -2.35 4.69
N ASN A 40 -10.35 -2.35 5.99
CA ASN A 40 -10.92 -3.37 6.86
C ASN A 40 -12.44 -3.11 6.98
N PRO A 41 -13.32 -4.09 6.67
CA PRO A 41 -14.76 -3.87 6.68
C PRO A 41 -15.38 -3.83 8.09
N PHE A 42 -14.63 -4.24 9.11
CA PHE A 42 -15.13 -4.34 10.47
C PHE A 42 -14.91 -3.05 11.26
N VAL A 43 -15.88 -2.69 12.08
CA VAL A 43 -15.75 -1.62 13.08
C VAL A 43 -15.27 -2.19 14.40
N LEU A 44 -14.65 -1.35 15.23
CA LEU A 44 -14.30 -1.73 16.59
C LEU A 44 -15.56 -2.10 17.41
N PRO A 45 -15.49 -3.08 18.31
CA PRO A 45 -16.55 -3.36 19.29
C PRO A 45 -16.92 -2.11 20.10
N SER A 46 -18.20 -1.93 20.43
CA SER A 46 -18.71 -0.72 21.09
C SER A 46 -18.00 -0.38 22.42
N ALA A 47 -17.56 -1.40 23.17
CA ALA A 47 -16.79 -1.19 24.38
C ALA A 47 -15.44 -0.55 24.08
N LEU A 48 -14.73 -1.01 23.05
CA LEU A 48 -13.43 -0.46 22.63
C LEU A 48 -13.60 0.91 21.99
N GLN A 49 -14.70 1.18 21.28
CA GLN A 49 -14.98 2.52 20.76
C GLN A 49 -15.11 3.54 21.91
N ARG A 50 -15.81 3.19 23.00
CA ARG A 50 -15.94 4.05 24.19
C ARG A 50 -14.59 4.25 24.88
N ALA A 51 -13.84 3.16 25.13
CA ALA A 51 -12.54 3.24 25.77
C ALA A 51 -11.53 4.08 24.95
N LEU A 52 -11.54 3.93 23.63
CA LEU A 52 -10.76 4.79 22.73
C LEU A 52 -11.18 6.26 22.84
N GLY A 53 -12.49 6.55 22.86
CA GLY A 53 -13.01 7.90 23.02
C GLY A 53 -12.54 8.54 24.34
N GLU A 54 -12.61 7.81 25.45
CA GLU A 54 -12.12 8.26 26.78
C GLU A 54 -10.60 8.51 26.76
N ARG A 55 -9.82 7.64 26.12
CA ARG A 55 -8.36 7.84 25.97
C ARG A 55 -8.05 9.10 25.18
N LEU A 56 -8.69 9.28 24.03
CA LEU A 56 -8.42 10.41 23.14
C LEU A 56 -8.92 11.75 23.72
N SER A 57 -9.95 11.76 24.58
CA SER A 57 -10.43 12.97 25.25
C SER A 57 -9.40 13.61 26.19
N ARG A 58 -8.40 12.84 26.63
CA ARG A 58 -7.32 13.31 27.51
C ARG A 58 -6.10 13.86 26.75
N VAL A 59 -6.12 13.82 25.42
CA VAL A 59 -5.00 14.29 24.61
C VAL A 59 -4.93 15.82 24.64
N ALA A 60 -3.76 16.36 24.96
CA ALA A 60 -3.50 17.79 24.99
C ALA A 60 -3.39 18.37 23.57
N LEU A 61 -4.53 18.77 22.98
CA LEU A 61 -4.59 19.27 21.59
C LEU A 61 -3.85 20.60 21.37
N ASN A 62 -3.55 21.34 22.43
CA ASN A 62 -2.82 22.61 22.41
C ASN A 62 -1.29 22.45 22.50
N ARG A 63 -0.78 21.20 22.43
CA ARG A 63 0.66 20.89 22.51
C ARG A 63 1.10 20.09 21.30
N TYR A 64 2.35 20.30 20.86
CA TYR A 64 2.96 19.47 19.84
C TYR A 64 3.09 18.03 20.30
N PRO A 65 2.92 17.04 19.39
CA PRO A 65 3.04 15.63 19.72
C PRO A 65 4.47 15.25 20.11
N LEU A 66 4.61 14.50 21.19
CA LEU A 66 5.88 13.93 21.63
C LEU A 66 5.92 12.39 21.52
N GLY A 67 4.77 11.77 21.18
CA GLY A 67 4.59 10.32 21.21
C GLY A 67 5.16 9.54 20.02
N LYS A 68 5.84 10.18 19.04
CA LYS A 68 6.39 9.48 17.85
C LYS A 68 7.37 8.38 18.26
N GLY A 69 8.23 8.63 19.23
CA GLY A 69 9.20 7.63 19.72
C GLY A 69 8.54 6.47 20.47
N GLU A 70 7.54 6.76 21.31
CA GLU A 70 6.74 5.73 22.00
C GLU A 70 6.01 4.83 21.01
N LEU A 71 5.35 5.43 20.00
CA LEU A 71 4.67 4.66 18.96
C LEU A 71 5.66 3.82 18.14
N ALA A 72 6.82 4.36 17.78
CA ALA A 72 7.85 3.61 17.05
C ALA A 72 8.34 2.40 17.86
N ALA A 73 8.56 2.57 19.16
CA ALA A 73 8.95 1.47 20.06
C ALA A 73 7.85 0.40 20.20
N ALA A 74 6.59 0.82 20.36
CA ALA A 74 5.44 -0.08 20.43
C ALA A 74 5.25 -0.89 19.13
N LEU A 75 5.40 -0.23 17.97
CA LEU A 75 5.36 -0.91 16.66
C LEU A 75 6.52 -1.90 16.50
N ALA A 76 7.73 -1.50 16.89
CA ALA A 76 8.91 -2.39 16.83
C ALA A 76 8.73 -3.64 17.69
N GLN A 77 8.21 -3.48 18.90
CA GLN A 77 7.92 -4.59 19.81
C GLN A 77 6.80 -5.48 19.27
N HIS A 78 5.66 -4.90 18.90
CA HIS A 78 4.48 -5.65 18.45
C HIS A 78 4.74 -6.46 17.18
N PHE A 79 5.48 -5.90 16.23
CA PHE A 79 5.79 -6.54 14.95
C PHE A 79 7.16 -7.25 14.95
N GLU A 80 7.75 -7.44 16.11
CA GLU A 80 9.00 -8.20 16.32
C GLU A 80 10.13 -7.74 15.39
N VAL A 81 10.34 -6.41 15.31
CA VAL A 81 11.42 -5.83 14.50
C VAL A 81 12.76 -6.32 15.06
N PRO A 82 13.66 -6.88 14.22
CA PRO A 82 14.92 -7.47 14.69
C PRO A 82 15.81 -6.48 15.46
N SER A 83 16.63 -7.02 16.38
CA SER A 83 17.66 -6.23 17.05
C SER A 83 18.65 -5.63 16.04
N GLY A 84 19.15 -4.41 16.31
CA GLY A 84 19.97 -3.66 15.35
C GLY A 84 19.17 -2.90 14.29
N CYS A 85 17.86 -3.13 14.20
CA CYS A 85 16.95 -2.35 13.35
C CYS A 85 16.19 -1.30 14.16
N ARG A 86 15.75 -0.24 13.47
CA ARG A 86 14.91 0.83 14.01
C ARG A 86 13.66 1.01 13.18
N VAL A 87 12.69 1.74 13.75
CA VAL A 87 11.43 2.10 13.13
C VAL A 87 11.29 3.61 13.08
N ILE A 88 10.89 4.16 11.92
CA ILE A 88 10.32 5.50 11.79
C ILE A 88 8.84 5.42 11.44
N VAL A 89 8.08 6.42 11.87
CA VAL A 89 6.63 6.50 11.69
C VAL A 89 6.26 7.67 10.79
N GLY A 90 5.31 7.44 9.88
CA GLY A 90 4.78 8.47 8.99
C GLY A 90 3.25 8.47 8.93
N ASN A 91 2.67 9.47 8.27
CA ASN A 91 1.23 9.57 8.00
C ASN A 91 0.77 8.59 6.90
N GLY A 92 0.80 7.31 7.21
CA GLY A 92 0.63 6.21 6.28
C GLY A 92 1.93 5.90 5.52
N SER A 93 1.91 4.80 4.76
CA SER A 93 3.01 4.42 3.87
C SER A 93 3.25 5.45 2.75
N ASP A 94 2.24 6.22 2.38
CA ASP A 94 2.34 7.24 1.32
C ASP A 94 3.39 8.31 1.67
N GLU A 95 3.39 8.81 2.92
CA GLU A 95 4.43 9.74 3.39
C GLU A 95 5.81 9.08 3.42
N LEU A 96 5.90 7.82 3.82
CA LEU A 96 7.17 7.09 3.87
C LEU A 96 7.78 6.89 2.47
N ILE A 97 6.95 6.61 1.45
CA ILE A 97 7.39 6.55 0.04
C ILE A 97 7.95 7.90 -0.40
N ASP A 98 7.29 8.99 0.00
CA ASP A 98 7.75 10.34 -0.32
C ASP A 98 9.07 10.69 0.39
N LEU A 99 9.19 10.36 1.69
CA LEU A 99 10.42 10.54 2.45
C LEU A 99 11.60 9.75 1.87
N LEU A 100 11.38 8.50 1.45
CA LEU A 100 12.38 7.70 0.75
C LEU A 100 12.81 8.35 -0.56
N SER A 101 11.85 8.85 -1.33
CA SER A 101 12.14 9.56 -2.58
C SER A 101 12.93 10.86 -2.34
N VAL A 102 12.71 11.56 -1.21
CA VAL A 102 13.50 12.74 -0.82
C VAL A 102 14.90 12.33 -0.37
N ALA A 103 15.00 11.33 0.53
CA ALA A 103 16.28 10.91 1.11
C ALA A 103 17.25 10.32 0.07
N CYS A 104 16.73 9.60 -0.92
CA CYS A 104 17.52 8.92 -1.95
C CYS A 104 17.67 9.72 -3.25
N ASN A 105 17.27 11.01 -3.28
CA ASN A 105 17.37 11.85 -4.47
C ASN A 105 18.78 12.38 -4.68
N VAL A 106 19.75 11.50 -4.90
CA VAL A 106 21.07 11.86 -5.38
C VAL A 106 21.03 12.09 -6.90
N LEU A 107 22.01 12.83 -7.44
CA LEU A 107 22.01 13.18 -8.86
C LEU A 107 21.93 11.94 -9.77
N GLY A 108 20.88 11.88 -10.58
CA GLY A 108 20.64 10.79 -11.50
C GLY A 108 19.98 9.53 -10.90
N ALA A 109 19.59 9.60 -9.62
CA ALA A 109 18.95 8.47 -8.94
C ALA A 109 17.74 7.92 -9.69
N THR A 110 17.62 6.59 -9.63
CA THR A 110 16.56 5.82 -10.27
C THR A 110 15.77 5.05 -9.22
N VAL A 111 14.44 5.03 -9.39
CA VAL A 111 13.53 4.14 -8.67
C VAL A 111 13.08 3.05 -9.61
N LEU A 112 13.13 1.80 -9.18
CA LEU A 112 12.70 0.63 -9.95
C LEU A 112 11.53 -0.06 -9.24
N ALA A 113 10.53 -0.50 -10.01
CA ALA A 113 9.45 -1.35 -9.49
C ALA A 113 8.86 -2.25 -10.57
N PRO A 114 8.32 -3.44 -10.22
CA PRO A 114 7.51 -4.25 -11.11
C PRO A 114 6.19 -3.56 -11.47
N LEU A 115 5.73 -3.74 -12.73
CA LEU A 115 4.46 -3.19 -13.22
C LEU A 115 3.55 -4.29 -13.80
N PRO A 116 2.23 -4.26 -13.52
CA PRO A 116 1.53 -3.26 -12.71
C PRO A 116 1.87 -3.35 -11.21
N GLY A 117 2.08 -2.21 -10.59
CA GLY A 117 2.42 -2.04 -9.19
C GLY A 117 1.65 -0.89 -8.55
N PHE A 118 2.01 -0.51 -7.33
CA PHE A 118 1.39 0.61 -6.64
C PHE A 118 1.81 1.94 -7.26
N VAL A 119 0.84 2.71 -7.71
CA VAL A 119 1.05 3.92 -8.53
C VAL A 119 1.90 5.01 -7.85
N LEU A 120 1.93 5.03 -6.51
CA LEU A 120 2.67 6.06 -5.76
C LEU A 120 4.19 5.92 -5.90
N TYR A 121 4.74 4.75 -6.20
CA TYR A 121 6.19 4.62 -6.41
C TYR A 121 6.66 5.48 -7.58
N GLU A 122 5.98 5.36 -8.73
CA GLU A 122 6.27 6.17 -9.90
C GLU A 122 5.93 7.64 -9.66
N MET A 123 4.77 7.93 -9.09
CA MET A 123 4.31 9.30 -8.87
C MET A 123 5.25 10.07 -7.93
N SER A 124 5.63 9.48 -6.78
CA SER A 124 6.55 10.11 -5.84
C SER A 124 7.95 10.29 -6.45
N ALA A 125 8.47 9.27 -7.13
CA ALA A 125 9.75 9.36 -7.83
C ALA A 125 9.77 10.56 -8.81
N ARG A 126 8.79 10.64 -9.70
CA ARG A 126 8.68 11.74 -10.68
C ARG A 126 8.52 13.11 -10.02
N LEU A 127 7.65 13.23 -9.02
CA LEU A 127 7.44 14.48 -8.30
C LEU A 127 8.70 14.97 -7.56
N ARG A 128 9.57 14.06 -7.14
CA ARG A 128 10.85 14.37 -6.50
C ARG A 128 12.01 14.46 -7.46
N GLY A 129 11.79 14.26 -8.76
CA GLY A 129 12.82 14.42 -9.81
C GLY A 129 13.71 13.20 -10.02
N LEU A 130 13.36 12.05 -9.44
CA LEU A 130 14.02 10.79 -9.72
C LEU A 130 13.52 10.19 -11.04
N LYS A 131 14.39 9.41 -11.68
CA LYS A 131 13.97 8.58 -12.81
C LYS A 131 13.17 7.38 -12.29
N PHE A 132 12.16 6.96 -13.05
CA PHE A 132 11.42 5.75 -12.75
C PHE A 132 11.60 4.71 -13.84
N VAL A 133 11.91 3.48 -13.45
CA VAL A 133 12.03 2.31 -14.33
C VAL A 133 11.01 1.27 -13.89
N GLY A 134 9.97 1.08 -14.69
CA GLY A 134 8.97 0.04 -14.48
C GLY A 134 9.34 -1.21 -15.28
N VAL A 135 9.39 -2.37 -14.64
CA VAL A 135 9.63 -3.66 -15.28
C VAL A 135 8.32 -4.43 -15.38
N PRO A 136 7.82 -4.75 -16.59
CA PRO A 136 6.57 -5.48 -16.74
C PRO A 136 6.62 -6.87 -16.09
N LEU A 137 5.55 -7.20 -15.35
CA LEU A 137 5.28 -8.56 -14.91
C LEU A 137 4.90 -9.45 -16.10
N THR A 138 4.93 -10.77 -15.91
CA THR A 138 4.38 -11.72 -16.89
C THR A 138 2.86 -11.58 -17.01
N PRO A 139 2.21 -12.16 -18.04
CA PRO A 139 0.73 -12.20 -18.14
C PRO A 139 0.03 -12.88 -16.96
N ARG A 140 0.75 -13.65 -16.14
CA ARG A 140 0.28 -14.26 -14.89
C ARG A 140 0.59 -13.43 -13.65
N PHE A 141 1.13 -12.21 -13.86
CA PHE A 141 1.55 -11.29 -12.81
C PHE A 141 2.69 -11.83 -11.92
N GLU A 142 3.57 -12.64 -12.49
CA GLU A 142 4.81 -13.10 -11.87
C GLU A 142 5.96 -12.17 -12.25
N LEU A 143 7.02 -12.12 -11.44
CA LEU A 143 8.25 -11.40 -11.79
C LEU A 143 8.91 -12.05 -13.02
N GLU A 144 9.31 -11.23 -13.98
CA GLU A 144 10.17 -11.67 -15.06
C GLU A 144 11.63 -11.46 -14.62
N GLU A 145 12.29 -12.57 -14.25
CA GLU A 145 13.58 -12.55 -13.59
C GLU A 145 14.66 -11.88 -14.43
N THR A 146 14.78 -12.27 -15.71
CA THR A 146 15.81 -11.76 -16.62
C THR A 146 15.65 -10.26 -16.85
N ALA A 147 14.40 -9.80 -17.03
CA ALA A 147 14.10 -8.38 -17.19
C ALA A 147 14.39 -7.57 -15.92
N MET A 148 14.04 -8.11 -14.74
CA MET A 148 14.34 -7.46 -13.47
C MET A 148 15.84 -7.32 -13.25
N LEU A 149 16.62 -8.38 -13.41
CA LEU A 149 18.08 -8.36 -13.21
C LEU A 149 18.76 -7.45 -14.24
N GLY A 150 18.36 -7.50 -15.51
CA GLY A 150 18.88 -6.62 -16.55
C GLY A 150 18.56 -5.14 -16.30
N ALA A 151 17.37 -4.83 -15.78
CA ALA A 151 17.00 -3.48 -15.38
C ALA A 151 17.81 -2.97 -14.18
N ILE A 152 18.08 -3.82 -13.18
CA ILE A 152 18.94 -3.50 -12.04
C ILE A 152 20.35 -3.20 -12.50
N GLU A 153 20.92 -4.05 -13.35
CA GLU A 153 22.27 -3.86 -13.89
C GLU A 153 22.41 -2.54 -14.67
N SER A 154 21.44 -2.25 -15.54
CA SER A 154 21.50 -1.09 -16.43
C SER A 154 21.14 0.23 -15.73
N ALA A 155 20.16 0.23 -14.84
CA ALA A 155 19.64 1.43 -14.18
C ALA A 155 20.33 1.75 -12.85
N ARG A 156 20.97 0.76 -12.20
CA ARG A 156 21.59 0.87 -10.86
C ARG A 156 20.69 1.63 -9.89
N PRO A 157 19.49 1.11 -9.59
CA PRO A 157 18.47 1.86 -8.87
C PRO A 157 18.91 2.19 -7.44
N ALA A 158 18.70 3.44 -7.01
CA ALA A 158 18.87 3.82 -5.62
C ALA A 158 17.78 3.18 -4.74
N LEU A 159 16.57 3.03 -5.28
CA LEU A 159 15.43 2.38 -4.62
C LEU A 159 14.80 1.35 -5.55
N THR A 160 14.56 0.15 -5.03
CA THR A 160 13.75 -0.89 -5.68
C THR A 160 12.58 -1.23 -4.78
N TYR A 161 11.34 -0.99 -5.24
CA TYR A 161 10.13 -1.36 -4.51
C TYR A 161 9.65 -2.75 -4.91
N ILE A 162 9.33 -3.56 -3.91
CA ILE A 162 8.65 -4.86 -4.08
C ILE A 162 7.43 -4.86 -3.16
N ALA A 163 6.24 -4.66 -3.72
CA ALA A 163 5.00 -4.82 -2.96
C ALA A 163 4.76 -6.30 -2.67
N TYR A 164 4.58 -6.68 -1.40
CA TYR A 164 4.59 -8.05 -0.93
C TYR A 164 3.56 -8.31 0.17
N PRO A 165 2.34 -8.69 -0.20
CA PRO A 165 1.74 -8.98 -1.53
C PRO A 165 1.63 -7.78 -2.46
N ASN A 166 1.64 -8.06 -3.78
CA ASN A 166 1.59 -7.00 -4.79
C ASN A 166 0.21 -6.31 -4.88
N ASN A 167 0.20 -5.05 -5.18
CA ASN A 167 -1.00 -4.27 -5.50
C ASN A 167 -0.87 -3.75 -6.95
N PRO A 168 -1.81 -4.07 -7.88
CA PRO A 168 -3.19 -4.47 -7.62
C PRO A 168 -3.47 -5.97 -7.72
N THR A 169 -2.48 -6.81 -7.90
CA THR A 169 -2.66 -8.22 -8.29
C THR A 169 -2.93 -9.16 -7.11
N GLY A 170 -2.55 -8.80 -5.89
CA GLY A 170 -2.81 -9.55 -4.66
C GLY A 170 -1.86 -10.72 -4.41
N ASN A 171 -1.08 -11.14 -5.38
CA ASN A 171 -0.20 -12.31 -5.28
C ASN A 171 1.13 -11.99 -4.56
N LEU A 172 1.77 -13.03 -4.06
CA LEU A 172 3.17 -13.05 -3.69
C LEU A 172 4.01 -13.49 -4.90
N PHE A 173 5.25 -13.02 -4.92
CA PHE A 173 6.23 -13.43 -5.94
C PHE A 173 7.03 -14.67 -5.49
N ASP A 174 7.67 -15.36 -6.46
CA ASP A 174 8.60 -16.46 -6.18
C ASP A 174 9.77 -15.96 -5.32
N GLU A 175 9.96 -16.61 -4.18
CA GLU A 175 10.91 -16.17 -3.17
C GLU A 175 12.36 -16.25 -3.64
N ARG A 176 12.68 -17.21 -4.54
CA ARG A 176 14.03 -17.34 -5.10
C ARG A 176 14.35 -16.19 -6.04
N ILE A 177 13.36 -15.77 -6.86
CA ILE A 177 13.52 -14.61 -7.73
C ILE A 177 13.65 -13.33 -6.90
N VAL A 178 12.81 -13.18 -5.87
CA VAL A 178 12.89 -12.04 -4.95
C VAL A 178 14.25 -11.97 -4.25
N GLN A 179 14.79 -13.10 -3.77
CA GLN A 179 16.11 -13.14 -3.14
C GLN A 179 17.20 -12.71 -4.13
N ARG A 180 17.18 -13.18 -5.38
CA ARG A 180 18.14 -12.79 -6.40
C ARG A 180 18.09 -11.30 -6.74
N ILE A 181 16.88 -10.72 -6.72
CA ILE A 181 16.71 -9.26 -6.89
C ILE A 181 17.33 -8.52 -5.70
N VAL A 182 17.09 -8.96 -4.46
CA VAL A 182 17.69 -8.38 -3.26
C VAL A 182 19.21 -8.40 -3.35
N ASP A 183 19.78 -9.54 -3.70
CA ASP A 183 21.23 -9.70 -3.83
C ASP A 183 21.83 -8.81 -4.95
N ALA A 184 21.15 -8.74 -6.09
CA ALA A 184 21.58 -7.91 -7.23
C ALA A 184 21.51 -6.40 -6.92
N VAL A 185 20.48 -5.94 -6.23
CA VAL A 185 20.34 -4.53 -5.79
C VAL A 185 21.42 -4.20 -4.76
N GLY A 186 21.66 -5.09 -3.79
CA GLY A 186 22.70 -4.91 -2.78
C GLY A 186 24.11 -4.85 -3.39
N ALA A 187 24.39 -5.65 -4.41
CA ALA A 187 25.65 -5.63 -5.15
C ALA A 187 25.88 -4.33 -5.95
N GLN A 188 24.84 -3.51 -6.14
CA GLN A 188 24.88 -2.21 -6.82
C GLN A 188 24.75 -1.02 -5.84
N ASP A 189 24.90 -1.27 -4.53
CA ASP A 189 24.74 -0.28 -3.44
C ASP A 189 23.34 0.38 -3.40
N GLY A 190 22.33 -0.29 -3.95
CA GLY A 190 20.93 0.15 -3.92
C GLY A 190 20.17 -0.35 -2.69
N LEU A 191 18.98 0.22 -2.46
CA LEU A 191 18.08 -0.17 -1.38
C LEU A 191 16.87 -0.94 -1.94
N VAL A 192 16.43 -1.96 -1.21
CA VAL A 192 15.18 -2.68 -1.49
C VAL A 192 14.15 -2.32 -0.43
N VAL A 193 12.96 -1.91 -0.87
CA VAL A 193 11.82 -1.61 0.01
C VAL A 193 10.74 -2.66 -0.21
N PHE A 194 10.54 -3.54 0.77
CA PHE A 194 9.38 -4.40 0.80
C PHE A 194 8.18 -3.63 1.33
N ASP A 195 7.22 -3.38 0.45
CA ASP A 195 5.93 -2.81 0.86
C ASP A 195 4.99 -3.91 1.28
N GLU A 196 4.92 -4.13 2.58
CA GLU A 196 4.10 -5.12 3.24
C GLU A 196 2.77 -4.53 3.76
N ALA A 197 2.16 -3.61 3.03
CA ALA A 197 0.89 -3.00 3.42
C ALA A 197 -0.22 -4.02 3.69
N TYR A 198 -0.17 -5.18 3.04
CA TYR A 198 -1.16 -6.26 3.16
C TYR A 198 -0.70 -7.43 4.04
N GLN A 199 0.37 -7.26 4.81
CA GLN A 199 0.94 -8.30 5.67
C GLN A 199 -0.07 -8.95 6.64
N PRO A 200 -1.08 -8.25 7.22
CA PRO A 200 -2.06 -8.91 8.11
C PRO A 200 -2.80 -10.09 7.45
N PHE A 201 -2.82 -10.16 6.12
CA PHE A 201 -3.50 -11.20 5.36
C PHE A 201 -2.56 -12.24 4.76
N SER A 202 -1.25 -12.01 4.80
CA SER A 202 -0.21 -12.85 4.20
C SER A 202 0.51 -13.68 5.26
N ALA A 203 0.86 -14.93 4.91
CA ALA A 203 1.69 -15.78 5.74
C ALA A 203 3.20 -15.48 5.62
N ARG A 204 3.62 -14.63 4.65
CA ARG A 204 5.03 -14.36 4.38
C ARG A 204 5.38 -12.92 4.69
N SER A 205 6.61 -12.70 5.14
CA SER A 205 7.18 -11.39 5.44
C SER A 205 8.69 -11.39 5.28
N TRP A 206 9.24 -10.22 4.98
CA TRP A 206 10.67 -9.94 4.98
C TRP A 206 11.18 -9.35 6.29
N MET A 207 10.30 -9.11 7.28
CA MET A 207 10.66 -8.46 8.54
C MET A 207 11.86 -9.12 9.22
N GLN A 208 11.85 -10.44 9.38
CA GLN A 208 12.95 -11.15 10.03
C GLN A 208 14.18 -11.29 9.13
N LYS A 209 13.99 -11.39 7.82
CA LYS A 209 15.06 -11.55 6.85
C LYS A 209 15.91 -10.27 6.67
N MET A 210 15.31 -9.07 6.88
CA MET A 210 16.03 -7.82 6.70
C MET A 210 17.24 -7.67 7.64
N ALA A 211 17.28 -8.37 8.78
CA ALA A 211 18.43 -8.34 9.69
C ALA A 211 19.74 -8.83 9.04
N ALA A 212 19.64 -9.74 8.06
CA ALA A 212 20.79 -10.23 7.28
C ALA A 212 21.10 -9.38 6.04
N HIS A 213 20.26 -8.40 5.74
CA HIS A 213 20.34 -7.58 4.52
C HIS A 213 20.23 -6.08 4.88
N PRO A 214 21.32 -5.40 5.28
CA PRO A 214 21.28 -4.02 5.81
C PRO A 214 20.75 -2.99 4.80
N HIS A 215 20.69 -3.32 3.51
CA HIS A 215 20.11 -2.52 2.43
C HIS A 215 18.61 -2.78 2.21
N VAL A 216 18.00 -3.67 3.01
CA VAL A 216 16.56 -3.97 2.92
C VAL A 216 15.81 -3.17 3.96
N LEU A 217 14.71 -2.58 3.52
CA LEU A 217 13.73 -1.86 4.33
C LEU A 217 12.39 -2.58 4.24
N VAL A 218 11.66 -2.65 5.34
CA VAL A 218 10.28 -3.16 5.37
C VAL A 218 9.34 -2.04 5.74
N MET A 219 8.40 -1.74 4.87
CA MET A 219 7.38 -0.71 5.04
C MET A 219 6.01 -1.36 5.29
N ARG A 220 5.30 -0.90 6.31
CA ARG A 220 3.94 -1.35 6.64
C ARG A 220 3.02 -0.18 6.93
N THR A 221 1.72 -0.44 6.94
CA THR A 221 0.68 0.54 7.30
C THR A 221 -0.36 -0.07 8.21
N LEU A 222 -0.86 0.71 9.17
CA LEU A 222 -2.02 0.31 9.97
C LEU A 222 -3.34 0.48 9.20
N SER A 223 -3.33 1.07 8.00
CA SER A 223 -4.53 1.25 7.19
C SER A 223 -5.24 -0.07 6.87
N LYS A 224 -4.48 -1.13 6.58
CA LYS A 224 -5.04 -2.46 6.24
C LYS A 224 -5.23 -3.34 7.47
N PHE A 225 -4.53 -3.02 8.55
CA PHE A 225 -4.73 -3.62 9.86
C PHE A 225 -6.14 -3.36 10.42
N GLY A 226 -6.72 -2.18 10.13
CA GLY A 226 -8.06 -1.78 10.59
C GLY A 226 -8.18 -0.30 10.92
N LEU A 227 -7.15 0.48 10.65
CA LEU A 227 -7.04 1.87 11.07
C LEU A 227 -6.77 2.82 9.89
N ALA A 228 -7.49 2.63 8.77
CA ALA A 228 -7.29 3.45 7.57
C ALA A 228 -7.45 4.95 7.85
N GLY A 229 -8.41 5.33 8.70
CA GLY A 229 -8.65 6.73 9.09
C GLY A 229 -7.62 7.32 10.04
N VAL A 230 -6.79 6.49 10.71
CA VAL A 230 -5.75 6.94 11.65
C VAL A 230 -4.48 7.39 10.92
N ARG A 231 -4.28 6.98 9.67
CA ARG A 231 -3.15 7.41 8.83
C ARG A 231 -1.78 7.15 9.46
N ILE A 232 -1.51 5.95 9.93
CA ILE A 232 -0.20 5.53 10.44
C ILE A 232 0.42 4.49 9.53
N GLY A 233 1.67 4.72 9.12
CA GLY A 233 2.56 3.77 8.52
C GLY A 233 3.91 3.77 9.24
N TYR A 234 4.71 2.74 9.03
CA TYR A 234 6.05 2.67 9.56
C TYR A 234 7.02 2.01 8.58
N LEU A 235 8.28 2.40 8.71
CA LEU A 235 9.40 1.86 7.94
C LEU A 235 10.42 1.31 8.92
N ALA A 236 10.82 0.05 8.74
CA ALA A 236 11.83 -0.64 9.55
C ALA A 236 13.06 -0.94 8.68
N GLY A 237 14.24 -0.90 9.28
CA GLY A 237 15.52 -1.20 8.62
C GLY A 237 16.71 -1.06 9.55
N ALA A 238 17.92 -1.21 9.03
CA ALA A 238 19.16 -1.03 9.77
C ALA A 238 19.17 0.34 10.47
N ALA A 239 19.60 0.38 11.73
CA ALA A 239 19.47 1.56 12.58
C ALA A 239 20.14 2.80 11.97
N GLU A 240 21.33 2.64 11.40
CA GLU A 240 22.10 3.73 10.77
C GLU A 240 21.40 4.28 9.54
N LEU A 241 20.78 3.41 8.73
CA LEU A 241 20.04 3.80 7.52
C LEU A 241 18.76 4.55 7.90
N ILE A 242 17.98 4.03 8.84
CA ILE A 242 16.75 4.65 9.33
C ILE A 242 17.03 6.03 9.92
N GLU A 243 18.15 6.19 10.66
CA GLU A 243 18.57 7.49 11.20
C GLU A 243 18.80 8.55 10.11
N GLN A 244 19.38 8.16 8.96
CA GLN A 244 19.54 9.09 7.85
C GLN A 244 18.20 9.46 7.19
N ILE A 245 17.33 8.48 7.00
CA ILE A 245 15.99 8.71 6.40
C ILE A 245 15.14 9.58 7.31
N ASP A 246 15.19 9.41 8.65
CA ASP A 246 14.38 10.22 9.58
C ASP A 246 14.74 11.72 9.55
N LYS A 247 15.94 12.09 9.10
CA LYS A 247 16.36 13.51 8.97
C LYS A 247 15.51 14.34 8.01
N VAL A 248 14.89 13.69 7.02
CA VAL A 248 13.98 14.36 6.08
C VAL A 248 12.51 14.32 6.52
N SER A 249 12.24 13.66 7.65
CA SER A 249 10.90 13.60 8.24
C SER A 249 10.48 14.98 8.78
N PRO A 250 9.30 15.51 8.43
CA PRO A 250 8.83 16.76 9.02
C PRO A 250 8.73 16.64 10.54
N PRO A 251 9.14 17.66 11.30
CA PRO A 251 8.98 17.65 12.75
C PRO A 251 7.49 17.55 13.09
N TYR A 252 7.16 16.74 14.09
CA TYR A 252 5.78 16.55 14.59
C TYR A 252 4.78 16.05 13.53
N ASN A 253 5.23 15.32 12.51
CA ASN A 253 4.40 14.85 11.40
C ASN A 253 3.22 13.94 11.85
N VAL A 254 3.37 13.17 12.93
CA VAL A 254 2.32 12.30 13.46
C VAL A 254 1.59 13.00 14.61
N SER A 255 0.27 13.20 14.48
CA SER A 255 -0.52 13.87 15.50
C SER A 255 -0.68 13.02 16.77
N SER A 256 -0.86 13.69 17.93
CA SER A 256 -1.10 13.01 19.21
C SER A 256 -2.36 12.12 19.19
N LEU A 257 -3.41 12.54 18.48
CA LEU A 257 -4.63 11.73 18.32
C LEU A 257 -4.35 10.44 17.53
N ASN A 258 -3.62 10.54 16.44
CA ASN A 258 -3.30 9.38 15.59
C ASN A 258 -2.36 8.42 16.34
N ALA A 259 -1.33 8.94 17.02
CA ALA A 259 -0.44 8.13 17.85
C ALA A 259 -1.22 7.43 18.99
N GLY A 260 -2.08 8.17 19.69
CA GLY A 260 -2.92 7.62 20.76
C GLY A 260 -3.87 6.52 20.29
N ALA A 261 -4.49 6.70 19.12
CA ALA A 261 -5.36 5.69 18.52
C ALA A 261 -4.57 4.45 18.07
N ALA A 262 -3.38 4.63 17.50
CA ALA A 262 -2.53 3.53 17.08
C ALA A 262 -2.00 2.72 18.28
N LEU A 263 -1.55 3.37 19.35
CA LEU A 263 -1.12 2.71 20.59
C LEU A 263 -2.28 1.91 21.21
N PHE A 264 -3.46 2.50 21.28
CA PHE A 264 -4.66 1.80 21.76
C PHE A 264 -4.97 0.54 20.95
N ALA A 265 -4.86 0.62 19.63
CA ALA A 265 -5.12 -0.51 18.76
C ALA A 265 -4.06 -1.63 18.91
N LEU A 266 -2.80 -1.30 19.16
CA LEU A 266 -1.75 -2.28 19.45
C LEU A 266 -1.99 -3.00 20.79
N GLU A 267 -2.54 -2.31 21.80
CA GLU A 267 -2.94 -2.90 23.07
C GLU A 267 -4.12 -3.88 22.94
N HIS A 268 -4.89 -3.77 21.84
CA HIS A 268 -6.05 -4.62 21.51
C HIS A 268 -5.87 -5.33 20.17
N ALA A 269 -4.64 -5.71 19.85
CA ALA A 269 -4.28 -6.27 18.55
C ALA A 269 -5.00 -7.58 18.21
N GLU A 270 -5.43 -8.33 19.22
CA GLU A 270 -6.18 -9.58 19.09
C GLU A 270 -7.49 -9.39 18.31
N VAL A 271 -8.20 -8.26 18.51
CA VAL A 271 -9.44 -7.95 17.79
C VAL A 271 -9.18 -7.81 16.29
N PHE A 272 -8.11 -7.13 15.92
CA PHE A 272 -7.72 -6.95 14.52
C PHE A 272 -7.20 -8.26 13.90
N ALA A 273 -6.52 -9.09 14.69
CA ALA A 273 -6.05 -10.40 14.24
C ALA A 273 -7.23 -11.34 13.93
N GLU A 274 -8.29 -11.32 14.76
CA GLU A 274 -9.54 -12.06 14.51
C GLU A 274 -10.23 -11.56 13.23
N GLN A 275 -10.36 -10.24 13.06
CA GLN A 275 -10.92 -9.65 11.84
C GLN A 275 -10.10 -10.03 10.59
N ALA A 276 -8.77 -9.98 10.67
CA ALA A 276 -7.91 -10.42 9.57
C ALA A 276 -8.08 -11.93 9.26
N ALA A 277 -8.30 -12.76 10.28
CA ALA A 277 -8.59 -14.19 10.09
C ALA A 277 -9.93 -14.41 9.37
N ILE A 278 -10.95 -13.60 9.64
CA ILE A 278 -12.23 -13.65 8.91
C ILE A 278 -11.99 -13.27 7.44
N VAL A 279 -11.26 -12.18 7.18
CA VAL A 279 -10.95 -11.72 5.82
C VAL A 279 -10.17 -12.80 5.04
N ARG A 280 -9.20 -13.48 5.66
CA ARG A 280 -8.49 -14.60 5.01
C ARG A 280 -9.41 -15.74 4.64
N ARG A 281 -10.33 -16.17 5.54
CA ARG A 281 -11.33 -17.23 5.23
C ARG A 281 -12.27 -16.80 4.11
N GLU A 282 -12.74 -15.57 4.12
CA GLU A 282 -13.61 -15.02 3.09
C GLU A 282 -12.88 -14.89 1.74
N ARG A 283 -11.61 -14.50 1.73
CA ARG A 283 -10.79 -14.52 0.51
C ARG A 283 -10.76 -15.91 -0.13
N GLU A 284 -10.50 -16.95 0.66
CA GLU A 284 -10.48 -18.34 0.16
C GLU A 284 -11.86 -18.79 -0.36
N ARG A 285 -12.94 -18.36 0.28
CA ARG A 285 -14.31 -18.60 -0.21
C ARG A 285 -14.53 -17.91 -1.55
N LEU A 286 -14.21 -16.61 -1.62
CA LEU A 286 -14.39 -15.81 -2.84
C LEU A 286 -13.54 -16.33 -4.01
N LEU A 287 -12.30 -16.76 -3.79
CA LEU A 287 -11.45 -17.34 -4.83
C LEU A 287 -12.12 -18.56 -5.49
N ARG A 288 -12.73 -19.45 -4.69
CA ARG A 288 -13.45 -20.63 -5.21
C ARG A 288 -14.74 -20.24 -5.94
N GLU A 289 -15.54 -19.35 -5.35
CA GLU A 289 -16.84 -18.98 -5.94
C GLU A 289 -16.67 -18.15 -7.22
N LEU A 290 -15.72 -17.22 -7.26
CA LEU A 290 -15.41 -16.45 -8.46
C LEU A 290 -14.89 -17.34 -9.61
N ALA A 291 -14.06 -18.34 -9.29
CA ALA A 291 -13.55 -19.29 -10.29
C ALA A 291 -14.64 -20.16 -10.92
N SER A 292 -15.80 -20.32 -10.25
CA SER A 292 -16.96 -21.06 -10.78
C SER A 292 -17.82 -20.22 -11.73
N ILE A 293 -17.61 -18.92 -11.84
CA ILE A 293 -18.42 -18.03 -12.70
C ILE A 293 -17.90 -18.10 -14.14
N PRO A 294 -18.72 -18.50 -15.11
CA PRO A 294 -18.32 -18.56 -16.52
C PRO A 294 -17.80 -17.20 -17.03
N GLY A 295 -16.67 -17.21 -17.73
CA GLY A 295 -16.05 -16.00 -18.28
C GLY A 295 -15.23 -15.18 -17.30
N VAL A 296 -15.13 -15.58 -16.03
CA VAL A 296 -14.29 -14.93 -15.03
C VAL A 296 -12.96 -15.68 -14.88
N THR A 297 -11.86 -14.98 -15.07
CA THR A 297 -10.52 -15.46 -14.70
C THR A 297 -10.14 -14.86 -13.35
N VAL A 298 -9.81 -15.70 -12.39
CA VAL A 298 -9.44 -15.30 -11.03
C VAL A 298 -7.92 -15.47 -10.85
N PHE A 299 -7.27 -14.48 -10.26
CA PHE A 299 -5.84 -14.56 -9.96
C PHE A 299 -5.61 -14.86 -8.46
N PRO A 300 -4.55 -15.59 -8.11
CA PRO A 300 -4.21 -15.90 -6.72
C PRO A 300 -4.03 -14.63 -5.89
N SER A 301 -4.38 -14.69 -4.61
CA SER A 301 -4.21 -13.56 -3.69
C SER A 301 -3.79 -14.00 -2.30
N GLU A 302 -2.87 -13.22 -1.71
CA GLU A 302 -2.45 -13.26 -0.31
C GLU A 302 -2.75 -11.93 0.40
N ALA A 303 -3.58 -11.07 -0.24
CA ALA A 303 -4.01 -9.78 0.29
C ALA A 303 -5.51 -9.79 0.70
N ASN A 304 -6.06 -8.66 1.11
CA ASN A 304 -7.50 -8.47 1.28
C ASN A 304 -8.19 -7.96 0.00
N MET A 305 -7.70 -8.37 -1.14
CA MET A 305 -8.27 -8.06 -2.46
C MET A 305 -8.06 -9.23 -3.41
N ILE A 306 -8.91 -9.34 -4.40
CA ILE A 306 -8.81 -10.34 -5.47
C ILE A 306 -8.84 -9.61 -6.80
N LEU A 307 -7.89 -9.94 -7.67
CA LEU A 307 -7.91 -9.51 -9.06
C LEU A 307 -8.72 -10.51 -9.89
N VAL A 308 -9.66 -9.98 -10.66
CA VAL A 308 -10.42 -10.78 -11.62
C VAL A 308 -10.37 -10.15 -13.00
N ARG A 309 -10.34 -10.97 -14.05
CA ARG A 309 -10.55 -10.54 -15.43
C ARG A 309 -11.90 -11.05 -15.91
N VAL A 310 -12.66 -10.16 -16.54
CA VAL A 310 -14.02 -10.43 -17.02
C VAL A 310 -14.14 -10.06 -18.49
N PRO A 311 -15.14 -10.54 -19.27
CA PRO A 311 -15.28 -10.24 -20.69
C PRO A 311 -15.37 -8.73 -20.99
N ASP A 312 -16.17 -8.00 -20.19
CA ASP A 312 -16.32 -6.55 -20.27
C ASP A 312 -16.30 -5.93 -18.88
N SER A 313 -15.11 -5.48 -18.45
CA SER A 313 -14.92 -4.91 -17.11
C SER A 313 -15.63 -3.58 -16.91
N ARG A 314 -15.88 -2.80 -17.98
CA ARG A 314 -16.62 -1.56 -17.87
C ARG A 314 -18.09 -1.82 -17.59
N ARG A 315 -18.70 -2.71 -18.37
CA ARG A 315 -20.08 -3.14 -18.17
C ARG A 315 -20.27 -3.75 -16.78
N ALA A 316 -19.39 -4.67 -16.38
CA ALA A 316 -19.45 -5.30 -15.06
C ALA A 316 -19.32 -4.26 -13.93
N PHE A 317 -18.38 -3.32 -14.02
CA PHE A 317 -18.21 -2.25 -13.04
C PHE A 317 -19.45 -1.35 -12.92
N GLU A 318 -19.98 -0.86 -14.03
CA GLU A 318 -21.18 -0.01 -14.01
C GLU A 318 -22.42 -0.76 -13.53
N GLY A 319 -22.58 -2.03 -13.91
CA GLY A 319 -23.67 -2.88 -13.43
C GLY A 319 -23.60 -3.15 -11.92
N MET A 320 -22.43 -3.41 -11.37
CA MET A 320 -22.21 -3.53 -9.90
C MET A 320 -22.50 -2.20 -9.19
N LYS A 321 -22.03 -1.09 -9.74
CA LYS A 321 -22.27 0.26 -9.18
C LYS A 321 -23.75 0.62 -9.15
N GLN A 322 -24.53 0.29 -10.18
CA GLN A 322 -26.00 0.45 -10.19
C GLN A 322 -26.67 -0.36 -9.07
N ARG A 323 -26.09 -1.51 -8.69
CA ARG A 323 -26.53 -2.36 -7.57
C ARG A 323 -25.95 -1.95 -6.22
N LYS A 324 -25.37 -0.73 -6.15
CA LYS A 324 -24.76 -0.16 -4.93
C LYS A 324 -23.52 -0.93 -4.41
N ILE A 325 -22.81 -1.64 -5.27
CA ILE A 325 -21.52 -2.27 -4.95
C ILE A 325 -20.41 -1.50 -5.66
N LEU A 326 -19.53 -0.89 -4.89
CA LEU A 326 -18.40 -0.11 -5.40
C LEU A 326 -17.11 -0.93 -5.31
N VAL A 327 -16.61 -1.39 -6.45
CA VAL A 327 -15.31 -2.05 -6.61
C VAL A 327 -14.34 -1.14 -7.36
N LYS A 328 -13.09 -1.57 -7.58
CA LYS A 328 -12.12 -0.76 -8.33
C LYS A 328 -12.02 -1.23 -9.79
N HIS A 329 -12.37 -0.37 -10.73
CA HIS A 329 -12.07 -0.57 -12.15
C HIS A 329 -10.62 -0.14 -12.42
N ILE A 330 -9.78 -1.06 -12.88
CA ILE A 330 -8.33 -0.85 -13.04
C ILE A 330 -7.83 -1.13 -14.46
N ALA A 331 -8.72 -1.45 -15.39
CA ALA A 331 -8.37 -1.85 -16.76
C ALA A 331 -7.51 -0.82 -17.53
N GLY A 332 -7.62 0.46 -17.18
CA GLY A 332 -6.86 1.54 -17.82
C GLY A 332 -5.50 1.84 -17.21
N LEU A 333 -5.11 1.18 -16.10
CA LEU A 333 -3.87 1.51 -15.39
C LEU A 333 -2.62 0.89 -16.03
N HIS A 334 -2.76 -0.25 -16.69
CA HIS A 334 -1.65 -0.95 -17.35
C HIS A 334 -2.21 -1.91 -18.41
N PRO A 335 -1.53 -2.18 -19.54
CA PRO A 335 -2.01 -3.12 -20.58
C PRO A 335 -2.32 -4.52 -20.05
N LEU A 336 -1.51 -5.05 -19.13
CA LEU A 336 -1.75 -6.36 -18.49
C LEU A 336 -3.04 -6.40 -17.65
N LEU A 337 -3.58 -5.27 -17.25
CA LEU A 337 -4.83 -5.15 -16.48
C LEU A 337 -6.07 -4.98 -17.37
N ALA A 338 -5.92 -5.11 -18.70
CA ALA A 338 -7.07 -5.05 -19.61
C ALA A 338 -8.19 -5.99 -19.12
N HIS A 339 -9.41 -5.46 -19.08
CA HIS A 339 -10.61 -6.19 -18.61
C HIS A 339 -10.56 -6.63 -17.13
N CYS A 340 -9.71 -6.03 -16.29
CA CYS A 340 -9.60 -6.39 -14.88
C CYS A 340 -10.40 -5.48 -13.95
N LEU A 341 -10.97 -6.10 -12.91
CA LEU A 341 -11.52 -5.46 -11.71
C LEU A 341 -10.71 -5.92 -10.50
N ARG A 342 -10.53 -5.03 -9.53
CA ARG A 342 -9.98 -5.39 -8.21
C ARG A 342 -11.11 -5.35 -7.19
N LEU A 343 -11.37 -6.48 -6.56
CA LEU A 343 -12.42 -6.70 -5.59
C LEU A 343 -11.80 -6.69 -4.19
N THR A 344 -12.23 -5.80 -3.30
CA THR A 344 -11.83 -5.87 -1.89
C THR A 344 -12.62 -6.97 -1.19
N VAL A 345 -11.99 -7.71 -0.31
CA VAL A 345 -12.65 -8.70 0.55
C VAL A 345 -13.33 -7.97 1.70
N GLY A 346 -14.65 -7.98 1.72
CA GLY A 346 -15.52 -7.40 2.74
C GLY A 346 -15.93 -8.37 3.83
N THR A 347 -17.03 -8.05 4.53
CA THR A 347 -17.71 -9.00 5.43
C THR A 347 -18.32 -10.16 4.63
N PRO A 348 -18.71 -11.28 5.28
CA PRO A 348 -19.41 -12.36 4.59
C PRO A 348 -20.66 -11.91 3.82
N GLU A 349 -21.42 -10.96 4.39
CA GLU A 349 -22.63 -10.39 3.79
C GLU A 349 -22.30 -9.51 2.60
N GLU A 350 -21.31 -8.62 2.73
CA GLU A 350 -20.84 -7.73 1.65
C GLU A 350 -20.28 -8.55 0.48
N ASN A 351 -19.53 -9.60 0.77
CA ASN A 351 -18.98 -10.51 -0.23
C ASN A 351 -20.06 -11.26 -1.01
N THR A 352 -21.11 -11.69 -0.33
CA THR A 352 -22.26 -12.33 -0.98
C THR A 352 -22.98 -11.36 -1.93
N GLN A 353 -23.26 -10.13 -1.48
CA GLN A 353 -23.84 -9.09 -2.30
C GLN A 353 -22.96 -8.73 -3.51
N MET A 354 -21.63 -8.67 -3.30
CA MET A 354 -20.66 -8.41 -4.38
C MET A 354 -20.70 -9.52 -5.45
N LEU A 355 -20.73 -10.79 -5.04
CA LEU A 355 -20.81 -11.92 -5.98
C LEU A 355 -22.11 -11.91 -6.79
N GLU A 356 -23.24 -11.66 -6.14
CA GLU A 356 -24.53 -11.54 -6.80
C GLU A 356 -24.55 -10.39 -7.81
N ALA A 357 -24.03 -9.21 -7.39
CA ALA A 357 -23.92 -8.05 -8.25
C ALA A 357 -23.01 -8.30 -9.45
N LEU A 358 -21.88 -8.98 -9.26
CA LEU A 358 -20.96 -9.35 -10.35
C LEU A 358 -21.65 -10.30 -11.32
N LYS A 359 -22.24 -11.42 -10.86
CA LYS A 359 -22.96 -12.38 -11.70
C LYS A 359 -24.05 -11.73 -12.54
N ALA A 360 -24.80 -10.79 -11.95
CA ALA A 360 -25.88 -10.08 -12.65
C ALA A 360 -25.38 -8.96 -13.61
N SER A 361 -24.07 -8.69 -13.65
CA SER A 361 -23.47 -7.61 -14.46
C SER A 361 -22.56 -8.12 -15.58
N LEU A 362 -22.30 -9.42 -15.64
CA LEU A 362 -21.59 -10.08 -16.72
C LEU A 362 -22.50 -10.33 -17.91
#